data_00c7a1055146e3bbad93833cec28ff9f
#
_entry.id   00c7a1055146e3bbad93833cec28ff9f
#
_cell.length_a   1.000
_cell.length_b   1.000
_cell.length_c   1.000
_cell.angle_alpha   90.00
_cell.angle_beta   90.00
_cell.angle_gamma   90.00
#
_symmetry.space_group_name_H-M   'P 1'
#
loop_
_entity.id
_entity.type
_entity.pdbx_description
1 polymer ?
#
loop_
_entity_poly.entity_id
_entity_poly.type
_entity_poly.pdbx_seq_one_letter_code
_entity_poly.pdbx_strand_id
1 'polypeptide(L)'
;MYNNYLYLLRGISELRSKLLNSEVIDIFTQEKDKLFLRIPTINYPDFALILSNNAQQPYFSFKNEIKKAKKNTRDFFTEYLPSRLADISIASNDRIIELTLNRAKIYFMIRGARSNVVLIAGTEFHSFKKIDTQEVIEIKSEIINTEFLNPSVSLVRIKNDIGSLSLDEIISKYRFINFLLNKIEVKSGDDWRSKLLKMIDDISSKEIAVTIPYETGEFDFIPSTLVSSNLKQKQYFYDDYFSALNKFLISKTLITRDLTTKKELEKYLRKEIDKIFNKLNDLKARLEIGSRENEYSYLANLLLININKIRKGHDSITVRDELSKQDVTITIDKSLSPNQNVDKLFEKAKSEKINYQKSSFLYSDLELKYKKLSGLLGRLTALEDHNEILLLKKELGIKSNMELKTEEPGINFRRFLVDKKYH
;
A
#
# COMPACT_ATOMS: atom_id res chain seq x y z
N MET A 1 -9.39 12.37 -10.54
CA MET A 1 -10.04 12.58 -11.84
C MET A 1 -11.37 11.89 -11.97
N TYR A 2 -11.48 10.57 -11.83
CA TYR A 2 -12.75 9.81 -11.94
C TYR A 2 -13.89 10.33 -11.06
N ASN A 3 -13.61 11.02 -9.98
CA ASN A 3 -14.58 11.68 -9.10
C ASN A 3 -14.75 13.19 -9.40
N ASN A 4 -14.30 13.67 -10.57
CA ASN A 4 -14.69 14.99 -11.07
C ASN A 4 -16.20 14.98 -11.37
N TYR A 5 -16.85 16.10 -11.15
CA TYR A 5 -18.30 16.22 -11.27
C TYR A 5 -18.86 15.73 -12.60
N LEU A 6 -18.20 16.05 -13.72
CA LEU A 6 -18.64 15.62 -15.06
C LEU A 6 -18.57 14.08 -15.26
N TYR A 7 -17.54 13.45 -14.72
CA TYR A 7 -17.47 11.99 -14.73
C TYR A 7 -18.50 11.35 -13.82
N LEU A 8 -18.83 12.00 -12.69
CA LEU A 8 -19.94 11.55 -11.84
C LEU A 8 -21.28 11.67 -12.59
N LEU A 9 -21.52 12.75 -13.35
CA LEU A 9 -22.71 12.86 -14.20
C LEU A 9 -22.83 11.70 -15.16
N ARG A 10 -21.73 11.32 -15.83
CA ARG A 10 -21.69 10.17 -16.74
C ARG A 10 -22.01 8.86 -16.02
N GLY A 11 -21.30 8.58 -14.93
CA GLY A 11 -21.52 7.38 -14.14
C GLY A 11 -22.94 7.29 -13.57
N ILE A 12 -23.52 8.40 -13.10
CA ILE A 12 -24.90 8.43 -12.62
C ILE A 12 -25.88 8.22 -13.78
N SER A 13 -25.65 8.76 -14.96
CA SER A 13 -26.49 8.50 -16.14
C SER A 13 -26.51 7.02 -16.50
N GLU A 14 -25.35 6.36 -16.51
CA GLU A 14 -25.24 4.92 -16.74
C GLU A 14 -25.94 4.12 -15.61
N LEU A 15 -25.81 4.55 -14.36
CA LEU A 15 -26.45 3.91 -13.23
C LEU A 15 -27.98 4.03 -13.30
N ARG A 16 -28.49 5.21 -13.67
CA ARG A 16 -29.92 5.46 -13.90
C ARG A 16 -30.52 4.50 -14.91
N SER A 17 -29.87 4.33 -16.06
CA SER A 17 -30.33 3.42 -17.10
C SER A 17 -30.45 1.96 -16.66
N LYS A 18 -29.63 1.55 -15.69
CA LYS A 18 -29.60 0.18 -15.16
C LYS A 18 -30.53 -0.07 -13.97
N LEU A 19 -30.68 0.92 -13.09
CA LEU A 19 -31.24 0.70 -11.76
C LEU A 19 -32.55 1.44 -11.46
N LEU A 20 -32.96 2.40 -12.30
CA LEU A 20 -34.24 3.08 -12.05
C LEU A 20 -35.39 2.09 -11.99
N ASN A 21 -36.25 2.28 -11.00
CA ASN A 21 -37.40 1.44 -10.71
C ASN A 21 -37.08 0.02 -10.19
N SER A 22 -35.81 -0.32 -9.98
CA SER A 22 -35.43 -1.56 -9.29
C SER A 22 -35.65 -1.44 -7.79
N GLU A 23 -35.70 -2.57 -7.10
CA GLU A 23 -35.95 -2.63 -5.66
C GLU A 23 -34.60 -2.77 -4.90
N VAL A 24 -34.36 -1.91 -3.93
CA VAL A 24 -33.28 -2.06 -2.95
C VAL A 24 -33.79 -2.98 -1.85
N ILE A 25 -33.25 -4.19 -1.76
CA ILE A 25 -33.74 -5.21 -0.82
C ILE A 25 -32.91 -5.28 0.47
N ASP A 26 -31.66 -4.86 0.42
CA ASP A 26 -30.75 -4.97 1.56
C ASP A 26 -29.63 -3.91 1.46
N ILE A 27 -29.23 -3.33 2.60
CA ILE A 27 -28.12 -2.40 2.70
C ILE A 27 -27.23 -2.86 3.85
N PHE A 28 -25.97 -3.18 3.56
CA PHE A 28 -25.05 -3.73 4.55
C PHE A 28 -23.60 -3.32 4.27
N THR A 29 -22.74 -3.51 5.27
CA THR A 29 -21.29 -3.47 5.12
C THR A 29 -20.66 -4.79 5.54
N GLN A 30 -19.63 -5.21 4.84
CA GLN A 30 -18.76 -6.34 5.15
C GLN A 30 -17.29 -6.04 4.88
N GLU A 31 -17.02 -4.84 4.38
CA GLU A 31 -15.68 -4.31 4.14
C GLU A 31 -15.58 -2.92 4.76
N LYS A 32 -14.41 -2.60 5.29
CA LYS A 32 -14.15 -1.27 5.85
C LYS A 32 -14.44 -0.17 4.83
N ASP A 33 -15.14 0.87 5.26
CA ASP A 33 -15.48 2.06 4.46
C ASP A 33 -16.33 1.81 3.21
N LYS A 34 -16.98 0.64 3.06
CA LYS A 34 -17.87 0.34 1.93
C LYS A 34 -19.26 -0.01 2.40
N LEU A 35 -20.24 0.59 1.78
CA LEU A 35 -21.66 0.26 1.93
C LEU A 35 -22.16 -0.40 0.65
N PHE A 36 -22.83 -1.53 0.79
CA PHE A 36 -23.38 -2.33 -0.30
C PHE A 36 -24.89 -2.22 -0.29
N LEU A 37 -25.47 -1.80 -1.41
CA LEU A 37 -26.92 -1.78 -1.63
C LEU A 37 -27.25 -2.92 -2.59
N ARG A 38 -27.89 -3.96 -2.11
CA ARG A 38 -28.31 -5.10 -2.95
C ARG A 38 -29.58 -4.74 -3.71
N ILE A 39 -29.49 -4.79 -5.03
CA ILE A 39 -30.52 -4.36 -5.97
C ILE A 39 -30.64 -5.45 -7.05
N PRO A 40 -31.42 -6.53 -6.81
CA PRO A 40 -31.57 -7.59 -7.79
C PRO A 40 -32.02 -7.05 -9.14
N THR A 41 -31.39 -7.52 -10.19
CA THR A 41 -31.78 -7.25 -11.58
C THR A 41 -32.17 -8.55 -12.27
N ILE A 42 -32.83 -8.48 -13.41
CA ILE A 42 -33.28 -9.68 -14.16
C ILE A 42 -32.11 -10.62 -14.45
N ASN A 43 -30.94 -10.07 -14.79
CA ASN A 43 -29.77 -10.86 -15.18
C ASN A 43 -28.86 -11.20 -13.99
N TYR A 44 -28.94 -10.47 -12.89
CA TYR A 44 -28.03 -10.59 -11.74
C TYR A 44 -28.82 -10.47 -10.43
N PRO A 45 -29.23 -11.61 -9.82
CA PRO A 45 -30.02 -11.60 -8.57
C PRO A 45 -29.22 -11.07 -7.37
N ASP A 46 -27.91 -11.16 -7.41
CA ASP A 46 -27.01 -10.68 -6.34
C ASP A 46 -26.27 -9.38 -6.74
N PHE A 47 -26.84 -8.59 -7.67
CA PHE A 47 -26.26 -7.30 -8.03
C PHE A 47 -26.23 -6.35 -6.84
N ALA A 48 -25.11 -5.66 -6.67
CA ALA A 48 -25.00 -4.63 -5.64
C ALA A 48 -24.29 -3.37 -6.13
N LEU A 49 -24.89 -2.24 -5.80
CA LEU A 49 -24.26 -0.93 -5.85
C LEU A 49 -23.33 -0.77 -4.64
N ILE A 50 -22.12 -0.30 -4.85
CA ILE A 50 -21.09 -0.09 -3.84
C ILE A 50 -20.84 1.39 -3.68
N LEU A 51 -21.00 1.89 -2.46
CA LEU A 51 -20.63 3.25 -2.08
C LEU A 51 -19.39 3.20 -1.18
N SER A 52 -18.25 3.60 -1.72
CA SER A 52 -16.99 3.59 -0.98
C SER A 52 -16.70 4.94 -0.34
N ASN A 53 -16.61 4.95 0.99
CA ASN A 53 -16.29 6.10 1.81
C ASN A 53 -14.80 6.16 2.18
N ASN A 54 -13.93 5.53 1.38
CA ASN A 54 -12.49 5.57 1.62
C ASN A 54 -11.99 7.02 1.55
N ALA A 55 -11.26 7.46 2.58
CA ALA A 55 -10.83 8.85 2.71
C ALA A 55 -9.93 9.34 1.56
N GLN A 56 -9.10 8.45 1.02
CA GLN A 56 -8.18 8.77 -0.08
C GLN A 56 -8.83 8.58 -1.45
N GLN A 57 -9.82 7.69 -1.53
CA GLN A 57 -10.35 7.21 -2.79
C GLN A 57 -11.85 6.88 -2.69
N PRO A 58 -12.73 7.90 -2.45
CA PRO A 58 -14.17 7.67 -2.44
C PRO A 58 -14.65 7.44 -3.88
N TYR A 59 -15.55 6.47 -4.05
CA TYR A 59 -16.15 6.15 -5.36
C TYR A 59 -17.49 5.45 -5.19
N PHE A 60 -18.27 5.40 -6.24
CA PHE A 60 -19.38 4.47 -6.40
C PHE A 60 -19.12 3.54 -7.58
N SER A 61 -19.50 2.30 -7.45
CA SER A 61 -19.35 1.27 -8.46
C SER A 61 -20.39 0.18 -8.23
N PHE A 62 -20.39 -0.88 -9.04
CA PHE A 62 -21.24 -2.03 -8.81
C PHE A 62 -20.50 -3.33 -9.04
N LYS A 63 -21.07 -4.41 -8.52
CA LYS A 63 -20.71 -5.79 -8.83
C LYS A 63 -21.95 -6.57 -9.21
N ASN A 64 -21.84 -7.42 -10.22
CA ASN A 64 -22.93 -8.26 -10.70
C ASN A 64 -23.31 -9.34 -9.67
N GLU A 65 -22.33 -9.79 -8.88
CA GLU A 65 -22.53 -10.80 -7.86
C GLU A 65 -21.82 -10.39 -6.57
N ILE A 66 -22.57 -10.25 -5.50
CA ILE A 66 -22.07 -10.07 -4.13
C ILE A 66 -22.81 -10.98 -3.19
N LYS A 67 -22.09 -11.89 -2.56
CA LYS A 67 -22.60 -12.69 -1.46
C LYS A 67 -22.34 -11.99 -0.14
N LYS A 68 -23.40 -11.79 0.64
CA LYS A 68 -23.29 -11.26 2.00
C LYS A 68 -22.56 -12.28 2.88
N ALA A 69 -21.49 -11.86 3.53
CA ALA A 69 -20.70 -12.74 4.39
C ALA A 69 -21.50 -13.14 5.64
N LYS A 70 -21.30 -14.39 6.12
CA LYS A 70 -21.97 -14.89 7.34
C LYS A 70 -21.44 -14.26 8.63
N LYS A 71 -20.22 -13.66 8.60
CA LYS A 71 -19.56 -13.02 9.74
C LYS A 71 -19.00 -11.67 9.33
N ASN A 72 -18.83 -10.77 10.29
CA ASN A 72 -18.31 -9.42 10.09
C ASN A 72 -19.15 -8.55 9.15
N THR A 73 -20.46 -8.79 9.13
CA THR A 73 -21.44 -8.01 8.36
C THR A 73 -22.30 -7.21 9.32
N ARG A 74 -22.64 -5.99 8.93
CA ARG A 74 -23.58 -5.13 9.67
C ARG A 74 -24.59 -4.54 8.69
N ASP A 75 -25.86 -4.63 9.06
CA ASP A 75 -26.96 -4.06 8.29
C ASP A 75 -27.18 -2.59 8.63
N PHE A 76 -27.63 -1.84 7.64
CA PHE A 76 -27.91 -0.42 7.74
C PHE A 76 -29.29 -0.11 7.14
N PHE A 77 -29.99 0.85 7.70
CA PHE A 77 -31.22 1.42 7.17
C PHE A 77 -32.33 0.38 6.93
N THR A 78 -32.37 -0.68 7.70
CA THR A 78 -33.27 -1.83 7.52
C THR A 78 -34.77 -1.47 7.61
N GLU A 79 -35.13 -0.44 8.38
CA GLU A 79 -36.48 0.03 8.59
C GLU A 79 -37.13 0.62 7.33
N TYR A 80 -36.31 1.03 6.35
CA TYR A 80 -36.72 1.64 5.10
C TYR A 80 -36.69 0.68 3.92
N LEU A 81 -36.41 -0.60 4.15
CA LEU A 81 -36.26 -1.65 3.15
C LEU A 81 -37.29 -2.75 3.31
N PRO A 82 -37.69 -3.45 2.25
CA PRO A 82 -37.32 -3.18 0.85
C PRO A 82 -37.95 -1.89 0.32
N SER A 83 -37.32 -1.24 -0.65
CA SER A 83 -37.83 -0.01 -1.21
C SER A 83 -37.41 0.20 -2.68
N ARG A 84 -38.34 0.70 -3.48
CA ARG A 84 -38.10 1.01 -4.89
C ARG A 84 -37.20 2.24 -5.02
N LEU A 85 -36.20 2.15 -5.88
CA LEU A 85 -35.33 3.26 -6.28
C LEU A 85 -36.06 4.10 -7.35
N ALA A 86 -36.68 5.18 -6.92
CA ALA A 86 -37.51 6.02 -7.77
C ALA A 86 -36.68 6.97 -8.64
N ASP A 87 -35.58 7.49 -8.10
CA ASP A 87 -34.68 8.41 -8.81
C ASP A 87 -33.23 8.33 -8.33
N ILE A 88 -32.30 8.76 -9.19
CA ILE A 88 -30.88 8.98 -8.88
C ILE A 88 -30.50 10.34 -9.44
N SER A 89 -30.16 11.28 -8.59
CA SER A 89 -29.83 12.66 -8.94
C SER A 89 -28.51 13.09 -8.30
N ILE A 90 -28.01 14.26 -8.66
CA ILE A 90 -26.79 14.83 -8.12
C ILE A 90 -27.01 16.30 -7.75
N ALA A 91 -26.34 16.77 -6.72
CA ALA A 91 -26.31 18.19 -6.35
C ALA A 91 -25.82 19.05 -7.52
N SER A 92 -26.45 20.21 -7.76
CA SER A 92 -26.19 21.04 -8.93
C SER A 92 -24.74 21.53 -9.07
N ASN A 93 -24.00 21.64 -7.98
CA ASN A 93 -22.63 22.18 -7.93
C ASN A 93 -21.69 21.46 -6.94
N ASP A 94 -22.13 20.33 -6.37
CA ASP A 94 -21.31 19.54 -5.45
C ASP A 94 -21.40 18.04 -5.77
N ARG A 95 -20.50 17.26 -5.22
CA ARG A 95 -20.37 15.82 -5.42
C ARG A 95 -21.20 15.06 -4.38
N ILE A 96 -22.49 15.35 -4.32
CA ILE A 96 -23.46 14.62 -3.50
C ILE A 96 -24.44 13.92 -4.44
N ILE A 97 -24.49 12.61 -4.36
CA ILE A 97 -25.43 11.77 -5.13
C ILE A 97 -26.63 11.47 -4.25
N GLU A 98 -27.84 11.74 -4.74
CA GLU A 98 -29.09 11.39 -4.08
C GLU A 98 -29.68 10.14 -4.73
N LEU A 99 -30.01 9.14 -3.91
CA LEU A 99 -30.82 7.96 -4.27
C LEU A 99 -32.19 8.12 -3.62
N THR A 100 -33.22 8.38 -4.40
CA THR A 100 -34.58 8.57 -3.91
C THR A 100 -35.29 7.24 -3.79
N LEU A 101 -35.59 6.82 -2.57
CA LEU A 101 -36.40 5.66 -2.24
C LEU A 101 -37.84 6.10 -1.95
N ASN A 102 -38.80 5.16 -1.92
CA ASN A 102 -40.22 5.50 -1.66
C ASN A 102 -40.46 6.18 -0.31
N ARG A 103 -39.66 5.85 0.73
CA ARG A 103 -39.87 6.34 2.10
C ARG A 103 -38.73 7.16 2.65
N ALA A 104 -37.58 7.20 1.95
CA ALA A 104 -36.39 7.87 2.41
C ALA A 104 -35.50 8.30 1.23
N LYS A 105 -34.54 9.15 1.50
CA LYS A 105 -33.50 9.51 0.54
C LYS A 105 -32.14 9.17 1.10
N ILE A 106 -31.30 8.56 0.28
CA ILE A 106 -29.91 8.25 0.62
C ILE A 106 -29.02 9.26 -0.11
N TYR A 107 -28.11 9.87 0.62
CA TYR A 107 -27.16 10.84 0.08
C TYR A 107 -25.74 10.30 0.22
N PHE A 108 -25.04 10.12 -0.88
CA PHE A 108 -23.63 9.77 -0.88
C PHE A 108 -22.78 11.00 -1.13
N MET A 109 -22.08 11.47 -0.10
CA MET A 109 -21.25 12.67 -0.10
C MET A 109 -19.81 12.31 -0.44
N ILE A 110 -19.30 12.71 -1.62
CA ILE A 110 -17.95 12.37 -2.11
C ILE A 110 -16.98 13.51 -1.77
N ARG A 111 -16.44 13.52 -0.55
CA ARG A 111 -15.65 14.64 0.03
C ARG A 111 -14.31 14.22 0.62
N GLY A 112 -13.66 13.21 0.05
CA GLY A 112 -12.39 12.69 0.56
C GLY A 112 -12.53 12.15 1.99
N ALA A 113 -11.77 12.68 2.94
CA ALA A 113 -11.82 12.25 4.35
C ALA A 113 -13.22 12.39 5.00
N ARG A 114 -14.01 13.36 4.55
CA ARG A 114 -15.37 13.62 5.02
C ARG A 114 -16.44 12.89 4.21
N SER A 115 -16.07 11.95 3.35
CA SER A 115 -17.04 11.14 2.61
C SER A 115 -17.89 10.31 3.57
N ASN A 116 -19.21 10.36 3.37
CA ASN A 116 -20.17 9.60 4.17
C ASN A 116 -21.40 9.26 3.34
N VAL A 117 -22.17 8.27 3.81
CA VAL A 117 -23.51 7.99 3.32
C VAL A 117 -24.49 8.28 4.44
N VAL A 118 -25.49 9.12 4.14
CA VAL A 118 -26.54 9.46 5.09
C VAL A 118 -27.90 9.11 4.50
N LEU A 119 -28.83 8.73 5.36
CA LEU A 119 -30.23 8.53 5.00
C LEU A 119 -31.10 9.54 5.77
N ILE A 120 -32.00 10.19 5.04
CA ILE A 120 -33.00 11.12 5.62
C ILE A 120 -34.40 10.64 5.25
N ALA A 121 -35.26 10.48 6.27
CA ALA A 121 -36.66 10.14 6.14
C ALA A 121 -37.49 11.07 7.03
N GLY A 122 -38.11 12.08 6.44
CA GLY A 122 -38.80 13.13 7.20
C GLY A 122 -37.83 13.86 8.16
N THR A 123 -38.04 13.69 9.47
CA THR A 123 -37.17 14.26 10.52
C THR A 123 -36.01 13.35 10.91
N GLU A 124 -36.08 12.07 10.56
CA GLU A 124 -35.09 11.07 10.94
C GLU A 124 -33.82 11.19 10.10
N PHE A 125 -32.69 10.94 10.76
CA PHE A 125 -31.37 11.04 10.14
C PHE A 125 -30.49 9.88 10.61
N HIS A 126 -29.96 9.14 9.67
CA HIS A 126 -29.05 8.04 9.91
C HIS A 126 -27.78 8.21 9.10
N SER A 127 -26.64 7.75 9.60
CA SER A 127 -25.35 7.84 8.89
C SER A 127 -24.58 6.54 8.95
N PHE A 128 -23.82 6.26 7.89
CA PHE A 128 -22.94 5.10 7.83
C PHE A 128 -21.73 5.30 8.75
N LYS A 129 -21.04 6.43 8.65
CA LYS A 129 -19.97 6.80 9.59
C LYS A 129 -20.60 7.62 10.73
N LYS A 130 -20.13 7.39 11.95
CA LYS A 130 -20.54 8.21 13.10
C LYS A 130 -20.13 9.67 12.87
N ILE A 131 -21.04 10.55 13.15
CA ILE A 131 -20.87 12.01 13.13
C ILE A 131 -21.48 12.58 14.41
N ASP A 132 -21.06 13.76 14.81
CA ASP A 132 -21.60 14.45 15.97
C ASP A 132 -22.89 15.22 15.65
N THR A 133 -23.55 15.74 16.67
CA THR A 133 -24.83 16.45 16.52
C THR A 133 -24.70 17.73 15.70
N GLN A 134 -23.57 18.44 15.81
CA GLN A 134 -23.34 19.67 15.06
C GLN A 134 -23.21 19.36 13.56
N GLU A 135 -22.45 18.31 13.21
CA GLU A 135 -22.26 17.84 11.85
C GLU A 135 -23.58 17.35 11.23
N VAL A 136 -24.49 16.73 12.02
CA VAL A 136 -25.85 16.35 11.58
C VAL A 136 -26.64 17.59 11.17
N ILE A 137 -26.60 18.66 11.98
CA ILE A 137 -27.33 19.91 11.68
C ILE A 137 -26.78 20.55 10.40
N GLU A 138 -25.48 20.62 10.26
CA GLU A 138 -24.81 21.17 9.07
C GLU A 138 -25.19 20.40 7.80
N ILE A 139 -25.11 19.07 7.82
CA ILE A 139 -25.46 18.21 6.68
C ILE A 139 -26.94 18.36 6.32
N LYS A 140 -27.85 18.36 7.31
CA LYS A 140 -29.28 18.58 7.05
C LYS A 140 -29.54 19.94 6.39
N SER A 141 -28.97 21.01 6.94
CA SER A 141 -29.11 22.35 6.39
C SER A 141 -28.57 22.43 4.96
N GLU A 142 -27.42 21.81 4.72
CA GLU A 142 -26.81 21.78 3.40
C GLU A 142 -27.69 21.05 2.37
N ILE A 143 -28.16 19.85 2.71
CA ILE A 143 -29.01 19.04 1.83
C ILE A 143 -30.32 19.76 1.51
N ILE A 144 -30.95 20.42 2.49
CA ILE A 144 -32.18 21.17 2.30
C ILE A 144 -31.98 22.37 1.32
N ASN A 145 -30.82 23.02 1.41
CA ASN A 145 -30.50 24.19 0.56
C ASN A 145 -29.87 23.79 -0.79
N THR A 146 -29.67 22.49 -1.05
CA THR A 146 -29.06 21.97 -2.27
C THR A 146 -30.12 21.54 -3.27
N GLU A 147 -30.04 22.05 -4.47
CA GLU A 147 -30.85 21.59 -5.60
C GLU A 147 -30.25 20.27 -6.16
N PHE A 148 -31.06 19.23 -6.25
CA PHE A 148 -30.67 17.96 -6.87
C PHE A 148 -31.27 17.82 -8.25
N LEU A 149 -30.45 17.54 -9.24
CA LEU A 149 -30.83 17.51 -10.65
C LEU A 149 -30.52 16.15 -11.28
N ASN A 150 -31.33 15.80 -12.28
CA ASN A 150 -30.98 14.73 -13.19
C ASN A 150 -29.66 15.06 -13.89
N PRO A 151 -28.74 14.10 -14.10
CA PRO A 151 -27.46 14.33 -14.76
C PRO A 151 -27.55 15.04 -16.11
N SER A 152 -28.55 14.70 -16.92
CA SER A 152 -28.76 15.36 -18.23
C SER A 152 -29.13 16.83 -18.08
N VAL A 153 -29.99 17.17 -17.11
CA VAL A 153 -30.36 18.55 -16.82
C VAL A 153 -29.16 19.34 -16.29
N SER A 154 -28.37 18.76 -15.40
CA SER A 154 -27.13 19.35 -14.89
C SER A 154 -26.17 19.67 -16.02
N LEU A 155 -25.97 18.73 -16.96
CA LEU A 155 -25.06 18.89 -18.09
C LEU A 155 -25.52 20.03 -19.02
N VAL A 156 -26.81 20.09 -19.34
CA VAL A 156 -27.39 21.19 -20.16
C VAL A 156 -27.22 22.54 -19.47
N ARG A 157 -27.50 22.61 -18.15
CA ARG A 157 -27.31 23.83 -17.37
C ARG A 157 -25.87 24.32 -17.42
N ILE A 158 -24.88 23.42 -17.16
CA ILE A 158 -23.45 23.78 -17.21
C ILE A 158 -23.07 24.35 -18.58
N LYS A 159 -23.51 23.72 -19.67
CA LYS A 159 -23.21 24.19 -21.04
C LYS A 159 -23.82 25.57 -21.31
N ASN A 160 -25.04 25.78 -20.90
CA ASN A 160 -25.72 27.08 -21.06
C ASN A 160 -25.01 28.19 -20.26
N ASP A 161 -24.63 27.91 -19.03
CA ASP A 161 -23.88 28.84 -18.18
C ASP A 161 -22.50 29.17 -18.80
N ILE A 162 -21.77 28.21 -19.35
CA ILE A 162 -20.50 28.43 -20.07
C ILE A 162 -20.73 29.33 -21.31
N GLY A 163 -21.85 29.20 -21.98
CA GLY A 163 -22.21 30.04 -23.11
C GLY A 163 -22.50 31.47 -22.74
N SER A 164 -23.01 31.73 -21.53
CA SER A 164 -23.56 33.05 -21.12
C SER A 164 -22.71 33.80 -20.10
N LEU A 165 -22.05 33.12 -19.18
CA LEU A 165 -21.30 33.73 -18.07
C LEU A 165 -19.84 34.01 -18.46
N SER A 166 -19.19 34.92 -17.72
CA SER A 166 -17.76 35.17 -17.80
C SER A 166 -16.95 33.98 -17.21
N LEU A 167 -15.64 33.93 -17.48
CA LEU A 167 -14.79 32.87 -16.97
C LEU A 167 -14.73 32.87 -15.44
N ASP A 168 -14.64 34.04 -14.83
CA ASP A 168 -14.57 34.19 -13.36
C ASP A 168 -15.88 33.76 -12.68
N GLU A 169 -17.03 34.06 -13.27
CA GLU A 169 -18.33 33.60 -12.78
C GLU A 169 -18.47 32.08 -12.89
N ILE A 170 -18.03 31.49 -14.00
CA ILE A 170 -18.04 30.03 -14.18
C ILE A 170 -17.11 29.32 -13.17
N ILE A 171 -15.92 29.84 -12.96
CA ILE A 171 -14.97 29.29 -11.98
C ILE A 171 -15.55 29.40 -10.56
N SER A 172 -16.17 30.52 -10.22
CA SER A 172 -16.82 30.72 -8.92
C SER A 172 -17.98 29.76 -8.71
N LYS A 173 -18.82 29.57 -9.75
CA LYS A 173 -20.03 28.74 -9.70
C LYS A 173 -19.68 27.24 -9.71
N TYR A 174 -18.70 26.84 -10.51
CA TYR A 174 -18.35 25.45 -10.76
C TYR A 174 -16.86 25.17 -10.45
N ARG A 175 -16.52 24.95 -9.19
CA ARG A 175 -15.12 24.73 -8.74
C ARG A 175 -14.39 23.62 -9.48
N PHE A 176 -15.11 22.60 -9.99
CA PHE A 176 -14.53 21.50 -10.74
C PHE A 176 -13.98 21.90 -12.12
N ILE A 177 -14.39 23.07 -12.63
CA ILE A 177 -13.96 23.59 -13.95
C ILE A 177 -12.48 24.00 -13.93
N ASN A 178 -11.95 24.51 -12.82
CA ASN A 178 -10.52 24.83 -12.70
C ASN A 178 -9.62 23.67 -13.10
N PHE A 179 -9.99 22.45 -12.69
CA PHE A 179 -9.26 21.26 -13.08
C PHE A 179 -9.27 21.01 -14.60
N LEU A 180 -10.39 21.28 -15.26
CA LEU A 180 -10.53 21.11 -16.71
C LEU A 180 -9.73 22.17 -17.47
N LEU A 181 -9.79 23.42 -17.01
CA LEU A 181 -9.02 24.53 -17.60
C LEU A 181 -7.53 24.27 -17.56
N ASN A 182 -7.01 23.72 -16.48
CA ASN A 182 -5.61 23.33 -16.36
C ASN A 182 -5.22 22.21 -17.34
N LYS A 183 -6.14 21.31 -17.68
CA LYS A 183 -5.88 20.21 -18.64
C LYS A 183 -5.94 20.64 -20.10
N ILE A 184 -6.70 21.69 -20.44
CA ILE A 184 -6.82 22.20 -21.82
C ILE A 184 -5.83 23.34 -22.12
N GLU A 185 -4.96 23.69 -21.18
CA GLU A 185 -3.92 24.74 -21.33
C GLU A 185 -4.48 26.02 -21.99
N VAL A 186 -5.47 26.63 -21.36
CA VAL A 186 -6.04 27.89 -21.84
C VAL A 186 -5.00 29.00 -21.73
N LYS A 187 -4.59 29.55 -22.89
CA LYS A 187 -3.69 30.71 -22.97
C LYS A 187 -4.48 32.02 -23.11
N SER A 188 -3.82 33.11 -22.76
CA SER A 188 -4.41 34.45 -22.95
C SER A 188 -4.76 34.69 -24.44
N GLY A 189 -6.01 34.98 -24.70
CA GLY A 189 -6.54 35.16 -26.09
C GLY A 189 -7.19 33.93 -26.71
N ASP A 190 -7.13 32.76 -26.03
CA ASP A 190 -7.81 31.57 -26.53
C ASP A 190 -9.34 31.66 -26.37
N ASP A 191 -10.06 31.02 -27.30
CA ASP A 191 -11.48 30.73 -27.12
C ASP A 191 -11.69 29.62 -26.10
N TRP A 192 -11.58 29.99 -24.82
CA TRP A 192 -11.74 29.06 -23.71
C TRP A 192 -13.12 28.38 -23.68
N ARG A 193 -14.16 29.07 -24.17
CA ARG A 193 -15.54 28.53 -24.19
C ARG A 193 -15.62 27.30 -25.09
N SER A 194 -15.22 27.45 -26.34
CA SER A 194 -15.22 26.32 -27.29
C SER A 194 -14.37 25.17 -26.84
N LYS A 195 -13.17 25.43 -26.27
CA LYS A 195 -12.29 24.39 -25.73
C LYS A 195 -12.94 23.66 -24.55
N LEU A 196 -13.56 24.42 -23.62
CA LEU A 196 -14.21 23.84 -22.44
C LEU A 196 -15.46 23.04 -22.79
N LEU A 197 -16.31 23.58 -23.68
CA LEU A 197 -17.49 22.88 -24.18
C LEU A 197 -17.11 21.57 -24.90
N LYS A 198 -16.09 21.61 -25.77
CA LYS A 198 -15.57 20.41 -26.42
C LYS A 198 -15.08 19.37 -25.42
N MET A 199 -14.35 19.77 -24.39
CA MET A 199 -13.89 18.85 -23.35
C MET A 199 -15.05 18.24 -22.56
N ILE A 200 -16.09 19.01 -22.27
CA ILE A 200 -17.31 18.50 -21.61
C ILE A 200 -18.01 17.48 -22.49
N ASP A 201 -18.12 17.75 -23.80
CA ASP A 201 -18.68 16.81 -24.76
C ASP A 201 -17.85 15.54 -24.86
N ASP A 202 -16.54 15.66 -24.91
CA ASP A 202 -15.63 14.51 -24.93
C ASP A 202 -15.75 13.65 -23.67
N ILE A 203 -15.82 14.25 -22.47
CA ILE A 203 -16.04 13.53 -21.20
C ILE A 203 -17.39 12.80 -21.22
N SER A 204 -18.40 13.40 -21.81
CA SER A 204 -19.76 12.88 -21.77
C SER A 204 -20.02 11.76 -22.78
N SER A 205 -19.31 11.75 -23.93
CA SER A 205 -19.65 10.90 -25.08
C SER A 205 -18.50 10.04 -25.62
N LYS A 206 -17.24 10.43 -25.40
CA LYS A 206 -16.09 9.70 -25.94
C LYS A 206 -15.63 8.58 -25.00
N GLU A 207 -14.85 7.65 -25.56
CA GLU A 207 -14.17 6.65 -24.75
C GLU A 207 -13.35 7.28 -23.62
N ILE A 208 -13.33 6.61 -22.50
CA ILE A 208 -12.50 6.99 -21.35
C ILE A 208 -11.18 6.24 -21.45
N ALA A 209 -10.10 6.99 -21.48
CA ALA A 209 -8.76 6.44 -21.38
C ALA A 209 -8.31 6.38 -19.92
N VAL A 210 -7.90 5.20 -19.51
CA VAL A 210 -7.20 4.97 -18.22
C VAL A 210 -5.73 4.79 -18.55
N THR A 211 -4.90 5.75 -18.14
CA THR A 211 -3.45 5.68 -18.33
C THR A 211 -2.78 5.25 -17.04
N ILE A 212 -1.87 4.29 -17.15
CA ILE A 212 -1.18 3.66 -16.04
C ILE A 212 0.32 3.86 -16.23
N PRO A 213 1.02 4.56 -15.34
CA PRO A 213 2.46 4.74 -15.47
C PRO A 213 3.19 3.40 -15.30
N TYR A 214 4.30 3.19 -16.03
CA TYR A 214 5.15 2.01 -15.86
C TYR A 214 5.90 2.04 -14.53
N GLU A 215 6.35 3.22 -14.13
CA GLU A 215 7.10 3.42 -12.89
C GLU A 215 6.35 4.36 -11.94
N THR A 216 7.02 5.41 -11.48
CA THR A 216 6.42 6.48 -10.70
C THR A 216 5.79 7.51 -11.62
N GLY A 217 4.52 7.82 -11.41
CA GLY A 217 3.80 8.79 -12.23
C GLY A 217 2.34 8.91 -11.83
N GLU A 218 1.64 9.79 -12.51
CA GLU A 218 0.23 10.01 -12.29
C GLU A 218 -0.61 9.06 -13.14
N PHE A 219 -1.65 8.50 -12.49
CA PHE A 219 -2.72 7.80 -13.17
C PHE A 219 -3.69 8.82 -13.75
N ASP A 220 -3.99 8.73 -15.02
CA ASP A 220 -5.00 9.57 -15.62
C ASP A 220 -6.29 8.79 -15.91
N PHE A 221 -7.39 9.55 -15.86
CA PHE A 221 -8.74 9.11 -16.20
C PHE A 221 -9.34 10.25 -17.01
N ILE A 222 -9.17 10.20 -18.32
CA ILE A 222 -9.41 11.33 -19.24
C ILE A 222 -10.15 10.83 -20.51
N PRO A 223 -10.79 11.73 -21.28
CA PRO A 223 -11.30 11.36 -22.60
C PRO A 223 -10.16 10.87 -23.50
N SER A 224 -10.44 9.88 -24.35
CA SER A 224 -9.46 9.34 -25.31
C SER A 224 -8.83 10.40 -26.20
N THR A 225 -9.56 11.50 -26.48
CA THR A 225 -9.10 12.63 -27.30
C THR A 225 -7.97 13.45 -26.66
N LEU A 226 -7.75 13.33 -25.35
CA LEU A 226 -6.69 14.04 -24.61
C LEU A 226 -5.47 13.17 -24.29
N VAL A 227 -5.45 11.94 -24.77
CA VAL A 227 -4.34 11.03 -24.55
C VAL A 227 -3.14 11.48 -25.38
N SER A 228 -2.04 11.80 -24.70
CA SER A 228 -0.76 12.03 -25.37
C SER A 228 -0.11 10.69 -25.74
N SER A 229 0.64 10.66 -26.85
CA SER A 229 1.42 9.51 -27.31
C SER A 229 2.66 9.23 -26.43
N ASN A 230 2.49 9.27 -25.11
CA ASN A 230 3.60 9.07 -24.19
C ASN A 230 3.89 7.57 -24.05
N LEU A 231 5.04 7.13 -24.54
CA LEU A 231 5.51 5.74 -24.52
C LEU A 231 5.79 5.17 -23.12
N LYS A 232 5.77 6.02 -22.07
CA LYS A 232 6.03 5.60 -20.69
C LYS A 232 4.80 5.20 -19.90
N GLN A 233 3.65 5.04 -20.55
CA GLN A 233 2.38 4.71 -19.91
C GLN A 233 1.62 3.64 -20.68
N LYS A 234 1.01 2.68 -19.96
CA LYS A 234 0.00 1.77 -20.51
C LYS A 234 -1.32 2.50 -20.64
N GLN A 235 -2.00 2.35 -21.77
CA GLN A 235 -3.27 3.00 -22.06
C GLN A 235 -4.35 1.96 -22.30
N TYR A 236 -5.51 2.15 -21.69
CA TYR A 236 -6.68 1.30 -21.83
C TYR A 236 -7.89 2.18 -22.11
N PHE A 237 -8.73 1.79 -23.05
CA PHE A 237 -9.87 2.55 -23.52
C PHE A 237 -11.17 1.83 -23.18
N TYR A 238 -12.17 2.56 -22.73
CA TYR A 238 -13.46 2.02 -22.30
C TYR A 238 -14.60 2.94 -22.73
N ASP A 239 -15.68 2.34 -23.25
CA ASP A 239 -16.89 3.07 -23.62
C ASP A 239 -17.72 3.51 -22.42
N ASP A 240 -17.67 2.78 -21.31
CA ASP A 240 -18.45 3.05 -20.11
C ASP A 240 -17.59 3.46 -18.90
N TYR A 241 -18.19 4.28 -18.04
CA TYR A 241 -17.55 4.83 -16.84
C TYR A 241 -17.11 3.74 -15.86
N PHE A 242 -17.95 2.72 -15.65
CA PHE A 242 -17.68 1.74 -14.59
C PHE A 242 -16.56 0.75 -14.96
N SER A 243 -16.47 0.35 -16.21
CA SER A 243 -15.35 -0.46 -16.71
C SER A 243 -14.03 0.30 -16.60
N ALA A 244 -14.02 1.58 -17.00
CA ALA A 244 -12.87 2.45 -16.84
C ALA A 244 -12.50 2.64 -15.37
N LEU A 245 -13.49 2.90 -14.51
CA LEU A 245 -13.28 3.08 -13.07
C LEU A 245 -12.72 1.82 -12.41
N ASN A 246 -13.26 0.65 -12.72
CA ASN A 246 -12.79 -0.62 -12.19
C ASN A 246 -11.31 -0.85 -12.58
N LYS A 247 -10.96 -0.64 -13.85
CA LYS A 247 -9.57 -0.74 -14.30
C LYS A 247 -8.67 0.23 -13.55
N PHE A 248 -9.09 1.49 -13.42
CA PHE A 248 -8.34 2.52 -12.69
C PHE A 248 -8.10 2.14 -11.22
N LEU A 249 -9.16 1.73 -10.51
CA LEU A 249 -9.09 1.37 -9.09
C LEU A 249 -8.21 0.14 -8.84
N ILE A 250 -8.38 -0.92 -9.64
CA ILE A 250 -7.58 -2.15 -9.55
C ILE A 250 -6.10 -1.83 -9.81
N SER A 251 -5.81 -1.15 -10.91
CA SER A 251 -4.43 -0.82 -11.28
C SER A 251 -3.75 0.05 -10.22
N LYS A 252 -4.44 1.07 -9.73
CA LYS A 252 -3.93 1.95 -8.68
C LYS A 252 -3.66 1.19 -7.38
N THR A 253 -4.57 0.29 -6.99
CA THR A 253 -4.41 -0.53 -5.78
C THR A 253 -3.21 -1.47 -5.91
N LEU A 254 -3.05 -2.15 -7.05
CA LEU A 254 -1.94 -3.07 -7.30
C LEU A 254 -0.61 -2.32 -7.26
N ILE A 255 -0.45 -1.25 -8.04
CA ILE A 255 0.80 -0.48 -8.10
C ILE A 255 1.14 0.14 -6.73
N THR A 256 0.16 0.69 -6.01
CA THR A 256 0.39 1.23 -4.67
C THR A 256 0.87 0.13 -3.71
N ARG A 257 0.27 -1.07 -3.78
CA ARG A 257 0.68 -2.23 -2.98
C ARG A 257 2.10 -2.67 -3.33
N ASP A 258 2.45 -2.70 -4.62
CA ASP A 258 3.77 -3.10 -5.09
C ASP A 258 4.85 -2.11 -4.66
N LEU A 259 4.59 -0.82 -4.79
CA LEU A 259 5.48 0.24 -4.32
C LEU A 259 5.68 0.17 -2.80
N THR A 260 4.63 -0.11 -2.04
CA THR A 260 4.73 -0.28 -0.58
C THR A 260 5.55 -1.53 -0.24
N THR A 261 5.29 -2.65 -0.92
CA THR A 261 6.04 -3.89 -0.74
C THR A 261 7.52 -3.72 -1.12
N LYS A 262 7.82 -3.06 -2.24
CA LYS A 262 9.20 -2.73 -2.63
C LYS A 262 9.93 -1.92 -1.55
N LYS A 263 9.30 -0.86 -1.02
CA LYS A 263 9.87 -0.03 0.05
C LYS A 263 10.14 -0.82 1.33
N GLU A 264 9.22 -1.72 1.72
CA GLU A 264 9.40 -2.59 2.88
C GLU A 264 10.56 -3.57 2.67
N LEU A 265 10.66 -4.20 1.49
CA LEU A 265 11.73 -5.11 1.14
C LEU A 265 13.09 -4.38 1.08
N GLU A 266 13.13 -3.19 0.49
CA GLU A 266 14.34 -2.37 0.43
C GLU A 266 14.83 -2.00 1.84
N LYS A 267 13.94 -1.55 2.71
CA LYS A 267 14.26 -1.22 4.10
C LYS A 267 14.79 -2.43 4.86
N TYR A 268 14.18 -3.61 4.66
CA TYR A 268 14.63 -4.86 5.26
C TYR A 268 16.04 -5.24 4.76
N LEU A 269 16.25 -5.27 3.44
CA LEU A 269 17.53 -5.64 2.84
C LEU A 269 18.65 -4.69 3.28
N ARG A 270 18.43 -3.37 3.25
CA ARG A 270 19.41 -2.39 3.74
C ARG A 270 19.78 -2.64 5.20
N LYS A 271 18.80 -2.85 6.06
CA LYS A 271 19.04 -3.14 7.48
C LYS A 271 19.87 -4.40 7.69
N GLU A 272 19.60 -5.48 6.96
CA GLU A 272 20.37 -6.72 7.08
C GLU A 272 21.78 -6.59 6.46
N ILE A 273 21.92 -5.89 5.36
CA ILE A 273 23.21 -5.56 4.74
C ILE A 273 24.07 -4.75 5.72
N ASP A 274 23.55 -3.70 6.33
CA ASP A 274 24.25 -2.85 7.31
C ASP A 274 24.74 -3.66 8.52
N LYS A 275 23.91 -4.55 9.05
CA LYS A 275 24.31 -5.44 10.16
C LYS A 275 25.48 -6.35 9.78
N ILE A 276 25.41 -6.94 8.59
CA ILE A 276 26.48 -7.83 8.11
C ILE A 276 27.74 -7.02 7.83
N PHE A 277 27.62 -5.85 7.23
CA PHE A 277 28.75 -4.97 6.93
C PHE A 277 29.52 -4.55 8.20
N ASN A 278 28.80 -4.13 9.25
CA ASN A 278 29.41 -3.77 10.52
C ASN A 278 30.17 -4.99 11.12
N LYS A 279 29.55 -6.17 11.10
CA LYS A 279 30.19 -7.39 11.60
C LYS A 279 31.40 -7.83 10.76
N LEU A 280 31.37 -7.61 9.45
CA LEU A 280 32.51 -7.85 8.56
C LEU A 280 33.67 -6.92 8.90
N ASN A 281 33.40 -5.64 9.18
CA ASN A 281 34.44 -4.68 9.57
C ASN A 281 35.09 -5.06 10.90
N ASP A 282 34.30 -5.47 11.90
CA ASP A 282 34.84 -5.93 13.19
C ASP A 282 35.71 -7.18 13.03
N LEU A 283 35.24 -8.16 12.24
CA LEU A 283 36.00 -9.38 11.97
C LEU A 283 37.26 -9.07 11.13
N LYS A 284 37.18 -8.19 10.17
CA LYS A 284 38.32 -7.76 9.35
C LYS A 284 39.42 -7.14 10.21
N ALA A 285 39.04 -6.19 11.08
CA ALA A 285 39.98 -5.56 12.02
C ALA A 285 40.66 -6.59 12.93
N ARG A 286 39.90 -7.60 13.42
CA ARG A 286 40.47 -8.68 14.21
C ARG A 286 41.44 -9.56 13.41
N LEU A 287 41.09 -9.91 12.17
CA LEU A 287 41.92 -10.75 11.30
C LEU A 287 43.20 -10.00 10.87
N GLU A 288 43.16 -8.70 10.69
CA GLU A 288 44.33 -7.84 10.37
C GLU A 288 45.38 -7.80 11.50
N ILE A 289 44.92 -7.87 12.76
CA ILE A 289 45.81 -7.99 13.94
C ILE A 289 46.56 -9.33 13.93
N GLY A 290 45.98 -10.34 13.28
CA GLY A 290 46.55 -11.68 13.23
C GLY A 290 46.24 -12.52 14.46
N SER A 291 46.77 -13.75 14.45
CA SER A 291 46.66 -14.68 15.60
C SER A 291 47.82 -14.48 16.58
N ARG A 292 47.48 -14.33 17.86
CA ARG A 292 48.46 -14.29 18.93
C ARG A 292 48.87 -15.71 19.42
N GLU A 293 48.52 -16.76 18.69
CA GLU A 293 48.86 -18.13 19.01
C GLU A 293 50.37 -18.30 19.22
N ASN A 294 51.15 -17.81 18.25
CA ASN A 294 52.64 -17.92 18.30
C ASN A 294 53.23 -17.13 19.46
N GLU A 295 52.70 -15.96 19.78
CA GLU A 295 53.09 -15.13 20.94
C GLU A 295 52.87 -15.89 22.25
N TYR A 296 51.65 -16.42 22.47
CA TYR A 296 51.36 -17.16 23.67
C TYR A 296 52.13 -18.49 23.77
N SER A 297 52.34 -19.20 22.67
CA SER A 297 53.12 -20.40 22.61
C SER A 297 54.61 -20.11 22.93
N TYR A 298 55.13 -19.03 22.40
CA TYR A 298 56.49 -18.56 22.69
C TYR A 298 56.66 -18.23 24.18
N LEU A 299 55.76 -17.46 24.77
CA LEU A 299 55.79 -17.09 26.18
C LEU A 299 55.64 -18.35 27.08
N ALA A 300 54.79 -19.31 26.68
CA ALA A 300 54.64 -20.56 27.41
C ALA A 300 55.89 -21.40 27.40
N ASN A 301 56.57 -21.52 26.25
CA ASN A 301 57.85 -22.23 26.13
C ASN A 301 58.97 -21.54 26.93
N LEU A 302 59.09 -20.21 26.85
CA LEU A 302 60.05 -19.47 27.67
C LEU A 302 59.81 -19.66 29.18
N LEU A 303 58.54 -19.65 29.58
CA LEU A 303 58.17 -19.90 30.97
C LEU A 303 58.47 -21.34 31.42
N LEU A 304 58.25 -22.31 30.54
CA LEU A 304 58.53 -23.74 30.77
C LEU A 304 60.02 -23.96 30.95
N ILE A 305 60.88 -23.41 30.09
CA ILE A 305 62.35 -23.55 30.20
C ILE A 305 62.87 -22.92 31.50
N ASN A 306 62.22 -21.86 31.98
CA ASN A 306 62.64 -21.15 33.19
C ASN A 306 61.78 -21.50 34.43
N ILE A 307 61.08 -22.61 34.44
CA ILE A 307 60.07 -22.98 35.45
C ILE A 307 60.64 -22.98 36.87
N ASN A 308 61.89 -23.37 37.04
CA ASN A 308 62.60 -23.42 38.32
C ASN A 308 62.90 -22.02 38.91
N LYS A 309 62.79 -20.93 38.08
CA LYS A 309 62.97 -19.55 38.53
C LYS A 309 61.68 -18.94 39.02
N ILE A 310 60.53 -19.57 38.82
CA ILE A 310 59.22 -19.06 39.17
C ILE A 310 58.96 -19.34 40.65
N ARG A 311 58.70 -18.32 41.42
CA ARG A 311 58.26 -18.45 42.79
C ARG A 311 56.79 -18.13 42.92
N LYS A 312 56.06 -18.95 43.71
CA LYS A 312 54.64 -18.75 43.99
C LYS A 312 54.46 -17.38 44.70
N GLY A 313 53.44 -16.61 44.22
CA GLY A 313 53.10 -15.30 44.80
C GLY A 313 53.63 -14.11 44.02
N HIS A 314 54.46 -14.32 43.01
CA HIS A 314 54.84 -13.27 42.08
C HIS A 314 53.76 -13.09 40.96
N ASP A 315 53.63 -11.89 40.46
CA ASP A 315 52.70 -11.50 39.37
C ASP A 315 53.37 -11.41 37.98
N SER A 316 54.71 -11.42 37.96
CA SER A 316 55.51 -11.42 36.77
C SER A 316 56.87 -12.06 36.98
N ILE A 317 57.49 -12.49 35.88
CA ILE A 317 58.85 -12.96 35.86
C ILE A 317 59.57 -12.39 34.65
N THR A 318 60.79 -11.90 34.85
CA THR A 318 61.66 -11.49 33.72
C THR A 318 62.67 -12.60 33.47
N VAL A 319 62.68 -13.12 32.26
CA VAL A 319 63.59 -14.18 31.81
C VAL A 319 64.33 -13.73 30.56
N ARG A 320 65.59 -14.11 30.47
CA ARG A 320 66.42 -13.88 29.29
C ARG A 320 66.12 -14.93 28.23
N ASP A 321 65.69 -14.44 27.06
CA ASP A 321 65.55 -15.36 25.91
C ASP A 321 66.94 -15.59 25.28
N GLU A 322 67.40 -16.81 25.30
CA GLU A 322 68.69 -17.18 24.75
C GLU A 322 68.80 -17.03 23.21
N LEU A 323 67.67 -17.06 22.52
CA LEU A 323 67.62 -16.90 21.05
C LEU A 323 67.67 -15.45 20.63
N SER A 324 66.86 -14.60 21.23
CA SER A 324 66.82 -13.13 20.90
C SER A 324 67.85 -12.33 21.69
N LYS A 325 68.45 -12.94 22.75
CA LYS A 325 69.38 -12.26 23.73
C LYS A 325 68.72 -11.09 24.46
N GLN A 326 67.37 -11.00 24.48
CA GLN A 326 66.63 -9.96 25.13
C GLN A 326 65.96 -10.46 26.42
N ASP A 327 65.72 -9.54 27.35
CA ASP A 327 64.97 -9.83 28.57
C ASP A 327 63.46 -9.70 28.27
N VAL A 328 62.72 -10.77 28.53
CA VAL A 328 61.24 -10.82 28.30
C VAL A 328 60.53 -10.94 29.63
N THR A 329 59.65 -10.00 29.94
CA THR A 329 58.84 -10.01 31.13
C THR A 329 57.49 -10.69 30.83
N ILE A 330 57.20 -11.79 31.54
CA ILE A 330 56.02 -12.58 31.40
C ILE A 330 55.13 -12.37 32.61
N THR A 331 53.86 -11.97 32.38
CA THR A 331 52.88 -11.85 33.44
C THR A 331 52.35 -13.24 33.81
N ILE A 332 52.39 -13.57 35.11
CA ILE A 332 51.92 -14.83 35.68
C ILE A 332 50.85 -14.61 36.75
N ASP A 333 50.05 -15.62 37.03
CA ASP A 333 49.02 -15.56 38.05
C ASP A 333 49.62 -16.06 39.38
N LYS A 334 49.72 -15.17 40.36
CA LYS A 334 50.29 -15.39 41.67
C LYS A 334 49.58 -16.48 42.49
N SER A 335 48.30 -16.79 42.15
CA SER A 335 47.50 -17.80 42.83
C SER A 335 47.78 -19.20 42.31
N LEU A 336 48.35 -19.32 41.11
CA LEU A 336 48.63 -20.56 40.43
C LEU A 336 50.05 -21.06 40.70
N SER A 337 50.25 -22.41 40.56
CA SER A 337 51.59 -22.99 40.56
C SER A 337 52.35 -22.63 39.27
N PRO A 338 53.70 -22.79 39.24
CA PRO A 338 54.47 -22.59 38.01
C PRO A 338 53.96 -23.40 36.84
N ASN A 339 53.68 -24.70 37.00
CA ASN A 339 53.13 -25.56 35.97
C ASN A 339 51.75 -25.04 35.47
N GLN A 340 50.86 -24.68 36.39
CA GLN A 340 49.54 -24.17 36.01
C GLN A 340 49.61 -22.85 35.22
N ASN A 341 50.61 -22.00 35.46
CA ASN A 341 50.85 -20.80 34.67
C ASN A 341 51.31 -21.11 33.23
N VAL A 342 52.17 -22.12 33.07
CA VAL A 342 52.59 -22.62 31.76
C VAL A 342 51.38 -23.19 31.00
N ASP A 343 50.61 -24.06 31.65
CA ASP A 343 49.41 -24.68 31.08
C ASP A 343 48.41 -23.56 30.63
N LYS A 344 48.22 -22.57 31.48
CA LYS A 344 47.31 -21.41 31.18
C LYS A 344 47.76 -20.67 29.90
N LEU A 345 49.05 -20.51 29.63
CA LEU A 345 49.56 -19.87 28.42
C LEU A 345 49.37 -20.78 27.19
N PHE A 346 49.59 -22.07 27.30
CA PHE A 346 49.33 -23.03 26.21
C PHE A 346 47.83 -23.12 25.91
N GLU A 347 46.96 -23.08 26.93
CA GLU A 347 45.50 -23.01 26.76
C GLU A 347 45.08 -21.75 26.06
N LYS A 348 45.70 -20.59 26.39
CA LYS A 348 45.46 -19.34 25.68
C LYS A 348 45.88 -19.43 24.22
N ALA A 349 47.04 -20.01 23.92
CA ALA A 349 47.51 -20.21 22.56
C ALA A 349 46.53 -21.07 21.76
N LYS A 350 46.10 -22.20 22.30
CA LYS A 350 45.10 -23.11 21.67
C LYS A 350 43.76 -22.42 21.45
N SER A 351 43.28 -21.69 22.43
CA SER A 351 42.04 -20.96 22.34
C SER A 351 42.10 -19.86 21.27
N GLU A 352 43.22 -19.14 21.19
CA GLU A 352 43.43 -18.10 20.19
C GLU A 352 43.46 -18.65 18.77
N LYS A 353 44.14 -19.79 18.55
CA LYS A 353 44.12 -20.50 17.27
C LYS A 353 42.70 -20.83 16.82
N ILE A 354 41.91 -21.44 17.70
CA ILE A 354 40.52 -21.83 17.42
C ILE A 354 39.68 -20.61 17.12
N ASN A 355 39.82 -19.55 17.92
CA ASN A 355 39.04 -18.31 17.74
C ASN A 355 39.40 -17.58 16.46
N TYR A 356 40.68 -17.54 16.07
CA TYR A 356 41.12 -16.95 14.82
C TYR A 356 40.57 -17.73 13.61
N GLN A 357 40.66 -19.07 13.63
CA GLN A 357 40.07 -19.90 12.58
C GLN A 357 38.56 -19.73 12.44
N LYS A 358 37.85 -19.69 13.58
CA LYS A 358 36.38 -19.42 13.58
C LYS A 358 36.06 -18.00 13.02
N SER A 359 36.86 -17.01 13.36
CA SER A 359 36.68 -15.65 12.86
C SER A 359 36.90 -15.57 11.35
N SER A 360 37.91 -16.26 10.82
CA SER A 360 38.20 -16.35 9.38
C SER A 360 37.06 -17.04 8.62
N PHE A 361 36.58 -18.17 9.14
CA PHE A 361 35.45 -18.89 8.56
C PHE A 361 34.17 -18.05 8.56
N LEU A 362 33.87 -17.39 9.68
CA LEU A 362 32.70 -16.52 9.80
C LEU A 362 32.80 -15.31 8.88
N TYR A 363 33.98 -14.76 8.67
CA TYR A 363 34.20 -13.66 7.74
C TYR A 363 33.84 -14.07 6.31
N SER A 364 34.35 -15.22 5.84
CA SER A 364 34.05 -15.71 4.49
C SER A 364 32.57 -16.04 4.29
N ASP A 365 31.89 -16.64 5.28
CA ASP A 365 30.45 -16.90 5.23
C ASP A 365 29.63 -15.61 5.14
N LEU A 366 29.96 -14.62 5.97
CA LEU A 366 29.30 -13.33 5.97
C LEU A 366 29.56 -12.52 4.70
N GLU A 367 30.75 -12.65 4.09
CA GLU A 367 31.06 -12.02 2.80
C GLU A 367 30.17 -12.57 1.68
N LEU A 368 29.98 -13.88 1.62
CA LEU A 368 29.06 -14.52 0.67
C LEU A 368 27.61 -14.02 0.89
N LYS A 369 27.21 -13.94 2.13
CA LYS A 369 25.88 -13.46 2.52
C LYS A 369 25.67 -11.97 2.15
N TYR A 370 26.68 -11.14 2.38
CA TYR A 370 26.68 -9.73 1.96
C TYR A 370 26.52 -9.58 0.45
N LYS A 371 27.30 -10.32 -0.34
CA LYS A 371 27.22 -10.33 -1.81
C LYS A 371 25.84 -10.77 -2.29
N LYS A 372 25.26 -11.83 -1.68
CA LYS A 372 23.90 -12.31 -2.01
C LYS A 372 22.84 -11.24 -1.75
N LEU A 373 22.82 -10.64 -0.55
CA LEU A 373 21.82 -9.64 -0.20
C LEU A 373 21.96 -8.34 -1.01
N SER A 374 23.19 -7.93 -1.28
CA SER A 374 23.46 -6.76 -2.16
C SER A 374 22.99 -7.00 -3.59
N GLY A 375 23.17 -8.20 -4.12
CA GLY A 375 22.63 -8.62 -5.41
C GLY A 375 21.09 -8.63 -5.44
N LEU A 376 20.44 -9.10 -4.36
CA LEU A 376 18.98 -9.08 -4.24
C LEU A 376 18.45 -7.63 -4.15
N LEU A 377 19.15 -6.73 -3.47
CA LEU A 377 18.79 -5.31 -3.43
C LEU A 377 18.87 -4.67 -4.83
N GLY A 378 19.93 -4.98 -5.60
CA GLY A 378 20.06 -4.53 -6.98
C GLY A 378 18.95 -5.07 -7.90
N ARG A 379 18.58 -6.36 -7.74
CA ARG A 379 17.43 -6.94 -8.46
C ARG A 379 16.13 -6.25 -8.11
N LEU A 380 15.85 -6.01 -6.82
CA LEU A 380 14.60 -5.38 -6.36
C LEU A 380 14.36 -4.02 -7.02
N THR A 381 15.39 -3.22 -7.25
CA THR A 381 15.26 -1.91 -7.90
C THR A 381 14.81 -2.03 -9.36
N ALA A 382 15.22 -3.08 -10.05
CA ALA A 382 14.89 -3.34 -11.46
C ALA A 382 13.56 -4.08 -11.67
N LEU A 383 12.96 -4.65 -10.61
CA LEU A 383 11.70 -5.40 -10.74
C LEU A 383 10.51 -4.47 -11.00
N GLU A 384 9.71 -4.77 -12.01
CA GLU A 384 8.45 -4.09 -12.33
C GLU A 384 7.23 -5.01 -12.18
N ASP A 385 7.41 -6.32 -12.31
CA ASP A 385 6.33 -7.30 -12.23
C ASP A 385 5.95 -7.59 -10.78
N HIS A 386 4.63 -7.53 -10.51
CA HIS A 386 4.04 -7.87 -9.21
C HIS A 386 4.43 -9.27 -8.72
N ASN A 387 4.36 -10.28 -9.62
CA ASN A 387 4.64 -11.66 -9.27
C ASN A 387 6.11 -11.85 -8.88
N GLU A 388 7.03 -11.18 -9.57
CA GLU A 388 8.47 -11.22 -9.26
C GLU A 388 8.78 -10.57 -7.89
N ILE A 389 8.09 -9.47 -7.55
CA ILE A 389 8.20 -8.84 -6.23
C ILE A 389 7.72 -9.79 -5.13
N LEU A 390 6.60 -10.50 -5.35
CA LEU A 390 6.08 -11.48 -4.40
C LEU A 390 7.01 -12.70 -4.27
N LEU A 391 7.60 -13.17 -5.37
CA LEU A 391 8.58 -14.25 -5.36
C LEU A 391 9.82 -13.87 -4.55
N LEU A 392 10.34 -12.65 -4.74
CA LEU A 392 11.47 -12.14 -3.96
C LEU A 392 11.13 -12.03 -2.47
N LYS A 393 9.92 -11.58 -2.13
CA LYS A 393 9.43 -11.53 -0.75
C LYS A 393 9.41 -12.94 -0.11
N LYS A 394 8.95 -13.93 -0.86
CA LYS A 394 8.93 -15.34 -0.44
C LYS A 394 10.34 -15.91 -0.29
N GLU A 395 11.25 -15.62 -1.22
CA GLU A 395 12.66 -16.02 -1.16
C GLU A 395 13.34 -15.49 0.11
N LEU A 396 13.00 -14.28 0.53
CA LEU A 396 13.50 -13.66 1.75
C LEU A 396 12.84 -14.18 3.03
N GLY A 397 11.83 -15.07 2.94
CA GLY A 397 11.12 -15.63 4.09
C GLY A 397 10.31 -14.61 4.89
N ILE A 398 10.02 -13.45 4.31
CA ILE A 398 9.28 -12.38 4.98
C ILE A 398 7.79 -12.72 4.92
N LYS A 399 7.22 -13.11 6.07
CA LYS A 399 5.78 -13.36 6.19
C LYS A 399 5.02 -12.08 5.90
N SER A 400 4.03 -12.14 5.01
CA SER A 400 3.11 -11.02 4.80
C SER A 400 2.22 -10.90 6.02
N ASN A 401 2.25 -9.76 6.70
CA ASN A 401 1.27 -9.44 7.74
C ASN A 401 -0.13 -9.11 7.19
N MET A 402 -0.32 -9.20 5.89
CA MET A 402 -1.60 -9.06 5.20
C MET A 402 -1.65 -10.05 4.04
N GLU A 403 -2.00 -11.28 4.32
CA GLU A 403 -2.81 -12.02 3.37
C GLU A 403 -4.20 -11.36 3.35
N LEU A 404 -4.34 -10.32 2.55
CA LEU A 404 -5.63 -10.05 1.96
C LEU A 404 -5.92 -11.31 1.15
N LYS A 405 -6.83 -12.15 1.68
CA LYS A 405 -7.44 -13.21 0.93
C LYS A 405 -7.93 -12.60 -0.38
N THR A 406 -7.17 -12.74 -1.45
CA THR A 406 -7.75 -12.81 -2.77
C THR A 406 -8.63 -14.04 -2.69
N GLU A 407 -9.90 -13.83 -2.43
CA GLU A 407 -10.92 -14.84 -2.66
C GLU A 407 -11.02 -15.03 -4.18
N GLU A 408 -10.10 -15.83 -4.73
CA GLU A 408 -10.57 -16.81 -5.69
C GLU A 408 -11.57 -17.68 -4.90
N PRO A 409 -12.71 -18.03 -5.45
CA PRO A 409 -13.63 -18.96 -4.81
C PRO A 409 -13.02 -20.36 -4.84
N GLY A 410 -11.97 -20.54 -4.06
CA GLY A 410 -11.43 -21.83 -3.73
C GLY A 410 -12.38 -22.44 -2.71
N ILE A 411 -13.19 -23.37 -3.15
CA ILE A 411 -13.95 -24.26 -2.29
C ILE A 411 -12.91 -24.89 -1.35
N ASN A 412 -12.85 -24.44 -0.10
CA ASN A 412 -12.01 -25.01 0.94
C ASN A 412 -12.62 -26.37 1.34
N PHE A 413 -12.36 -27.39 0.55
CA PHE A 413 -12.57 -28.77 0.97
C PHE A 413 -11.49 -29.12 2.00
N ARG A 414 -11.89 -29.38 3.24
CA ARG A 414 -11.04 -30.14 4.17
C ARG A 414 -10.95 -31.55 3.62
N ARG A 415 -9.78 -31.93 3.10
CA ARG A 415 -9.54 -33.31 2.69
C ARG A 415 -9.23 -34.12 3.93
N PHE A 416 -10.03 -35.12 4.20
CA PHE A 416 -9.78 -36.12 5.23
C PHE A 416 -9.33 -37.40 4.54
N LEU A 417 -8.28 -38.02 5.05
CA LEU A 417 -7.87 -39.34 4.64
C LEU A 417 -8.64 -40.35 5.53
N VAL A 418 -9.59 -41.07 4.95
CA VAL A 418 -10.24 -42.20 5.59
C VAL A 418 -9.83 -43.44 4.79
N ASP A 419 -9.25 -44.41 5.46
CA ASP A 419 -8.82 -45.71 4.89
C ASP A 419 -7.92 -45.58 3.63
N LYS A 420 -6.99 -44.59 3.63
CA LYS A 420 -6.08 -44.31 2.50
C LYS A 420 -6.76 -43.92 1.19
N LYS A 421 -8.03 -43.55 1.21
CA LYS A 421 -8.75 -43.01 0.06
C LYS A 421 -9.13 -41.55 0.29
N TYR A 422 -9.03 -40.74 -0.78
CA TYR A 422 -9.48 -39.34 -0.74
C TYR A 422 -10.99 -39.27 -1.01
N HIS A 423 -11.70 -38.53 -0.19
CA HIS A 423 -13.08 -38.12 -0.42
C HIS A 423 -13.20 -36.61 -0.49
#